data_0578d7fbf9a59225bfcc40f5c393b7e2
#
_entry.id   0578d7fbf9a59225bfcc40f5c393b7e2
#
_cell.length_a   1.000
_cell.length_b   1.000
_cell.length_c   1.000
_cell.angle_alpha   90.00
_cell.angle_beta   90.00
_cell.angle_gamma   90.00
#
_symmetry.space_group_name_H-M   'P 1'
#
loop_
_entity.id
_entity.type
_entity.pdbx_description
1 polymer ?
#
loop_
_entity_poly.entity_id
_entity_poly.type
_entity_poly.pdbx_seq_one_letter_code
_entity_poly.pdbx_strand_id
1 'polypeptide(L)'
;MAIDVVVVPLASKIHDPQYYEELFKSFKDFFLSNDVKVLNIIDSDEGLSKDVIDVVSNSLPILLILTGGTSRLATKLLSSSGVRRAILIAHEGHNSLASAISARSRVEREGIPAYIFLCSDLRGSDCLKIMGYVLRISRVVARLINLKVGVIGSVDDEDRDLFEEVLNSKVISISFEEFERKVSEVSEDEVLEVLKRFESIVSISGLNIDYLKKILKIYVALKKLTDIEGFNALGIDCFSYLTTYLTKYGITPCIPVSLLNDDGIVTACEADLRSLLLMLISKALGKYSWIANISGVSSKQLKLAHCTIATKLTTECSVVTHFESGRPYALTCKLPEGTYTLVGIDKDLSTIAVLKVRLVSSGLLSNEMCRTQAVVEANVDLSNLPNIAISNHHILIPGDVINDLMIVSYLLGIEFINYELVMG
;
A
#
# COMPACT_ATOMS: atom_id res chain seq x y z
N MET A 1 10.42 10.52 -4.61
CA MET A 1 10.74 9.43 -5.59
C MET A 1 10.92 8.16 -4.80
N ALA A 2 10.41 7.02 -5.30
CA ALA A 2 10.68 5.72 -4.68
C ALA A 2 12.19 5.52 -4.50
N ILE A 3 12.59 4.85 -3.42
CA ILE A 3 13.99 4.51 -3.21
C ILE A 3 14.40 3.34 -4.12
N ASP A 4 15.67 3.26 -4.45
CA ASP A 4 16.20 2.15 -5.25
C ASP A 4 16.35 0.88 -4.38
N VAL A 5 16.41 -0.27 -5.06
CA VAL A 5 16.78 -1.54 -4.44
C VAL A 5 18.24 -1.82 -4.77
N VAL A 6 19.02 -2.23 -3.77
CA VAL A 6 20.44 -2.58 -3.96
C VAL A 6 20.73 -3.96 -3.41
N VAL A 7 21.46 -4.78 -4.16
CA VAL A 7 21.95 -6.09 -3.70
C VAL A 7 23.39 -5.96 -3.20
N VAL A 8 23.62 -6.42 -1.97
CA VAL A 8 24.91 -6.39 -1.31
C VAL A 8 25.32 -7.83 -0.97
N PRO A 9 26.22 -8.44 -1.73
CA PRO A 9 26.72 -9.78 -1.45
C PRO A 9 27.77 -9.74 -0.32
N LEU A 10 27.55 -10.58 0.70
CA LEU A 10 28.44 -10.70 1.86
C LEU A 10 29.04 -12.10 1.94
N ALA A 11 30.34 -12.18 2.08
CA ALA A 11 31.10 -13.42 2.29
C ALA A 11 32.08 -13.27 3.46
N SER A 12 32.70 -14.36 3.87
CA SER A 12 33.77 -14.34 4.87
C SER A 12 35.02 -15.02 4.30
N LYS A 13 36.17 -14.40 4.46
CA LYS A 13 37.50 -14.92 4.08
C LYS A 13 37.89 -16.24 4.77
N ILE A 14 37.09 -16.72 5.73
CA ILE A 14 37.23 -18.05 6.34
C ILE A 14 36.90 -19.15 5.33
N HIS A 15 36.02 -18.84 4.36
CA HIS A 15 35.63 -19.74 3.28
C HIS A 15 36.48 -19.52 2.04
N ASP A 16 36.53 -20.54 1.17
CA ASP A 16 37.24 -20.50 -0.11
C ASP A 16 36.65 -19.38 -1.00
N PRO A 17 37.45 -18.39 -1.44
CA PRO A 17 36.99 -17.35 -2.35
C PRO A 17 36.38 -17.90 -3.64
N GLN A 18 36.94 -18.94 -4.23
CA GLN A 18 36.40 -19.53 -5.45
C GLN A 18 34.95 -19.98 -5.27
N TYR A 19 34.64 -20.59 -4.12
CA TYR A 19 33.26 -21.00 -3.80
C TYR A 19 32.27 -19.87 -3.83
N TYR A 20 32.51 -18.80 -3.06
CA TYR A 20 31.51 -17.73 -2.94
C TYR A 20 31.49 -16.80 -4.17
N GLU A 21 32.58 -16.70 -4.94
CA GLU A 21 32.61 -15.99 -6.22
C GLU A 21 31.78 -16.70 -7.30
N GLU A 22 31.95 -18.05 -7.43
CA GLU A 22 31.13 -18.86 -8.34
C GLU A 22 29.63 -18.78 -7.94
N LEU A 23 29.35 -18.89 -6.66
CA LEU A 23 28.00 -18.77 -6.15
C LEU A 23 27.39 -17.42 -6.48
N PHE A 24 28.10 -16.33 -6.19
CA PHE A 24 27.65 -14.98 -6.48
C PHE A 24 27.38 -14.77 -7.97
N LYS A 25 28.23 -15.30 -8.84
CA LYS A 25 28.05 -15.19 -10.28
C LYS A 25 26.68 -15.73 -10.72
N SER A 26 26.22 -16.83 -10.13
CA SER A 26 24.93 -17.42 -10.46
C SER A 26 23.73 -16.53 -10.10
N PHE A 27 23.85 -15.64 -9.10
CA PHE A 27 22.82 -14.70 -8.69
C PHE A 27 22.92 -13.34 -9.36
N LYS A 28 24.15 -12.89 -9.63
CA LYS A 28 24.43 -11.55 -10.15
C LYS A 28 23.69 -11.27 -11.44
N ASP A 29 23.71 -12.22 -12.39
CA ASP A 29 23.07 -12.06 -13.70
C ASP A 29 21.55 -11.92 -13.57
N PHE A 30 20.93 -12.64 -12.62
CA PHE A 30 19.50 -12.51 -12.35
C PHE A 30 19.15 -11.08 -11.89
N PHE A 31 19.87 -10.51 -10.96
CA PHE A 31 19.58 -9.16 -10.46
C PHE A 31 19.86 -8.09 -11.52
N LEU A 32 20.97 -8.20 -12.25
CA LEU A 32 21.32 -7.27 -13.33
C LEU A 32 20.29 -7.29 -14.46
N SER A 33 19.80 -8.47 -14.84
CA SER A 33 18.74 -8.60 -15.87
C SER A 33 17.37 -8.03 -15.45
N ASN A 34 17.21 -7.76 -14.17
CA ASN A 34 16.02 -7.13 -13.58
C ASN A 34 16.25 -5.66 -13.19
N ASP A 35 17.27 -4.99 -13.75
CA ASP A 35 17.59 -3.57 -13.50
C ASP A 35 17.84 -3.24 -12.02
N VAL A 36 18.45 -4.16 -11.27
CA VAL A 36 18.81 -3.96 -9.87
C VAL A 36 20.30 -3.71 -9.75
N LYS A 37 20.67 -2.67 -9.00
CA LYS A 37 22.08 -2.37 -8.68
C LYS A 37 22.66 -3.47 -7.80
N VAL A 38 23.79 -4.03 -8.22
CA VAL A 38 24.50 -5.09 -7.50
C VAL A 38 25.90 -4.59 -7.16
N LEU A 39 26.27 -4.63 -5.88
CA LEU A 39 27.61 -4.25 -5.41
C LEU A 39 28.59 -5.43 -5.58
N ASN A 40 29.88 -5.13 -5.44
CA ASN A 40 30.89 -6.17 -5.34
C ASN A 40 30.78 -6.92 -4.02
N ILE A 41 31.33 -8.15 -3.97
CA ILE A 41 31.34 -8.94 -2.73
C ILE A 41 32.11 -8.18 -1.66
N ILE A 42 31.52 -8.10 -0.48
CA ILE A 42 32.15 -7.53 0.72
C ILE A 42 32.48 -8.71 1.65
N ASP A 43 33.77 -8.91 1.91
CA ASP A 43 34.29 -10.03 2.70
C ASP A 43 35.09 -9.60 3.94
N SER A 44 35.20 -8.30 4.16
CA SER A 44 35.90 -7.70 5.29
C SER A 44 35.39 -6.29 5.58
N ASP A 45 35.79 -5.73 6.73
CA ASP A 45 35.44 -4.37 7.16
C ASP A 45 35.98 -3.29 6.23
N GLU A 46 37.12 -3.53 5.56
CA GLU A 46 37.70 -2.60 4.59
C GLU A 46 36.80 -2.42 3.37
N GLY A 47 35.97 -3.40 3.06
CA GLY A 47 34.96 -3.33 1.98
C GLY A 47 33.79 -2.40 2.31
N LEU A 48 33.62 -1.99 3.57
CA LEU A 48 32.59 -1.03 3.99
C LEU A 48 33.06 0.42 3.75
N SER A 49 33.42 0.72 2.51
CA SER A 49 33.82 2.08 2.13
C SER A 49 32.67 3.08 2.28
N LYS A 50 33.00 4.38 2.33
CA LYS A 50 32.01 5.45 2.36
C LYS A 50 31.03 5.35 1.19
N ASP A 51 31.53 5.06 -0.02
CA ASP A 51 30.69 4.96 -1.21
C ASP A 51 29.67 3.80 -1.10
N VAL A 52 30.07 2.68 -0.50
CA VAL A 52 29.16 1.54 -0.22
C VAL A 52 28.08 1.97 0.79
N ILE A 53 28.47 2.60 1.88
CA ILE A 53 27.55 3.10 2.91
C ILE A 53 26.57 4.11 2.30
N ASP A 54 27.05 5.07 1.51
CA ASP A 54 26.22 6.09 0.87
C ASP A 54 25.20 5.48 -0.13
N VAL A 55 25.58 4.43 -0.85
CA VAL A 55 24.65 3.70 -1.73
C VAL A 55 23.59 2.98 -0.93
N VAL A 56 23.97 2.28 0.12
CA VAL A 56 23.05 1.50 0.96
C VAL A 56 22.09 2.42 1.71
N SER A 57 22.56 3.56 2.25
CA SER A 57 21.73 4.52 2.99
C SER A 57 20.58 5.12 2.16
N ASN A 58 20.75 5.20 0.85
CA ASN A 58 19.74 5.74 -0.08
C ASN A 58 18.91 4.66 -0.79
N SER A 59 18.95 3.41 -0.30
CA SER A 59 18.33 2.27 -0.95
C SER A 59 17.60 1.37 0.05
N LEU A 60 16.79 0.45 -0.47
CA LEU A 60 16.36 -0.73 0.27
C LEU A 60 17.39 -1.86 0.02
N PRO A 61 18.23 -2.22 1.01
CA PRO A 61 19.25 -3.23 0.82
C PRO A 61 18.68 -4.65 0.86
N ILE A 62 19.12 -5.46 -0.10
CA ILE A 62 19.03 -6.91 -0.08
C ILE A 62 20.42 -7.45 0.19
N LEU A 63 20.65 -7.97 1.39
CA LEU A 63 21.91 -8.62 1.74
C LEU A 63 21.88 -10.07 1.26
N LEU A 64 22.74 -10.43 0.32
CA LEU A 64 22.93 -11.80 -0.13
C LEU A 64 24.02 -12.44 0.73
N ILE A 65 23.64 -13.28 1.67
CA ILE A 65 24.53 -13.93 2.62
C ILE A 65 25.12 -15.18 1.97
N LEU A 66 26.31 -15.04 1.37
CA LEU A 66 26.97 -16.10 0.62
C LEU A 66 27.59 -17.17 1.53
N THR A 67 28.06 -16.77 2.73
CA THR A 67 28.69 -17.68 3.68
C THR A 67 28.39 -17.30 5.13
N GLY A 68 28.66 -18.22 6.05
CA GLY A 68 28.75 -17.93 7.48
C GLY A 68 29.88 -16.95 7.82
N GLY A 69 29.90 -16.49 9.05
CA GLY A 69 30.90 -15.51 9.53
C GLY A 69 30.64 -14.07 9.15
N THR A 70 29.55 -13.77 8.45
CA THR A 70 29.20 -12.45 7.93
C THR A 70 28.26 -11.63 8.83
N SER A 71 27.75 -12.19 9.93
CA SER A 71 26.74 -11.54 10.76
C SER A 71 27.16 -10.18 11.33
N ARG A 72 28.43 -10.04 11.76
CA ARG A 72 28.97 -8.76 12.26
C ARG A 72 29.14 -7.74 11.13
N LEU A 73 29.58 -8.19 9.96
CA LEU A 73 29.74 -7.37 8.77
C LEU A 73 28.37 -6.82 8.30
N ALA A 74 27.37 -7.69 8.21
CA ALA A 74 25.98 -7.30 7.90
C ALA A 74 25.43 -6.27 8.90
N THR A 75 25.59 -6.53 10.21
CA THR A 75 25.16 -5.58 11.24
C THR A 75 25.85 -4.23 11.08
N LYS A 76 27.17 -4.22 10.96
CA LYS A 76 27.97 -2.99 10.82
C LYS A 76 27.54 -2.19 9.58
N LEU A 77 27.31 -2.85 8.46
CA LEU A 77 26.84 -2.19 7.23
C LEU A 77 25.49 -1.52 7.45
N LEU A 78 24.48 -2.24 7.95
CA LEU A 78 23.13 -1.72 8.12
C LEU A 78 23.08 -0.59 9.16
N SER A 79 23.75 -0.76 10.31
CA SER A 79 23.83 0.29 11.34
C SER A 79 24.55 1.55 10.85
N SER A 80 25.68 1.37 10.16
CA SER A 80 26.47 2.53 9.65
C SER A 80 25.76 3.28 8.51
N SER A 81 24.88 2.58 7.75
CA SER A 81 24.11 3.19 6.66
C SER A 81 22.82 3.87 7.15
N GLY A 82 22.43 3.69 8.41
CA GLY A 82 21.20 4.27 8.97
C GLY A 82 19.92 3.84 8.25
N VAL A 83 19.94 2.69 7.60
CA VAL A 83 18.73 2.15 6.95
C VAL A 83 17.70 1.73 7.98
N ARG A 84 16.44 1.91 7.66
CA ARG A 84 15.32 1.59 8.56
C ARG A 84 14.80 0.16 8.40
N ARG A 85 15.24 -0.58 7.38
CA ARG A 85 14.79 -1.95 7.06
C ARG A 85 15.74 -2.62 6.09
N ALA A 86 15.75 -3.95 6.11
CA ALA A 86 16.59 -4.74 5.19
C ALA A 86 15.93 -6.07 4.83
N ILE A 87 16.34 -6.64 3.71
CA ILE A 87 16.00 -8.00 3.30
C ILE A 87 17.28 -8.81 3.27
N LEU A 88 17.24 -10.05 3.77
CA LEU A 88 18.35 -11.00 3.73
C LEU A 88 17.94 -12.19 2.85
N ILE A 89 18.81 -12.61 1.95
CA ILE A 89 18.70 -13.87 1.24
C ILE A 89 19.78 -14.79 1.79
N ALA A 90 19.37 -15.93 2.30
CA ALA A 90 20.25 -16.95 2.86
C ALA A 90 20.03 -18.31 2.19
N HIS A 91 20.95 -19.22 2.40
CA HIS A 91 20.86 -20.60 1.92
C HIS A 91 21.32 -21.61 2.99
N GLU A 92 21.05 -22.89 2.76
CA GLU A 92 21.34 -23.94 3.75
C GLU A 92 22.85 -24.28 3.85
N GLY A 93 23.62 -24.01 2.80
CA GLY A 93 25.05 -24.32 2.77
C GLY A 93 25.93 -23.30 3.51
N HIS A 94 27.15 -23.74 3.88
CA HIS A 94 28.22 -22.88 4.40
C HIS A 94 27.84 -21.94 5.56
N ASN A 95 26.89 -22.35 6.39
CA ASN A 95 26.38 -21.57 7.54
C ASN A 95 25.78 -20.19 7.17
N SER A 96 25.32 -20.01 5.91
CA SER A 96 24.71 -18.78 5.44
C SER A 96 23.45 -18.43 6.27
N LEU A 97 22.51 -19.37 6.43
CA LEU A 97 21.29 -19.18 7.20
C LEU A 97 21.59 -18.82 8.66
N ALA A 98 22.53 -19.51 9.31
CA ALA A 98 22.91 -19.22 10.69
C ALA A 98 23.45 -17.79 10.83
N SER A 99 24.23 -17.34 9.84
CA SER A 99 24.76 -15.98 9.81
C SER A 99 23.65 -14.93 9.58
N ALA A 100 22.70 -15.21 8.70
CA ALA A 100 21.54 -14.34 8.45
C ALA A 100 20.67 -14.19 9.72
N ILE A 101 20.35 -15.29 10.41
CA ILE A 101 19.59 -15.27 11.66
C ILE A 101 20.31 -14.45 12.73
N SER A 102 21.64 -14.64 12.87
CA SER A 102 22.45 -13.86 13.80
C SER A 102 22.48 -12.37 13.45
N ALA A 103 22.61 -12.03 12.17
CA ALA A 103 22.57 -10.64 11.68
C ALA A 103 21.22 -9.99 12.00
N ARG A 104 20.10 -10.65 11.60
CA ARG A 104 18.74 -10.19 11.89
C ARG A 104 18.54 -9.89 13.37
N SER A 105 18.86 -10.86 14.24
CA SER A 105 18.69 -10.69 15.69
C SER A 105 19.49 -9.50 16.28
N ARG A 106 20.59 -9.09 15.65
CA ARG A 106 21.37 -7.92 16.06
C ARG A 106 20.73 -6.62 15.61
N VAL A 107 20.39 -6.52 14.32
CA VAL A 107 19.86 -5.27 13.76
C VAL A 107 18.44 -4.98 14.25
N GLU A 108 17.63 -6.00 14.55
CA GLU A 108 16.30 -5.82 15.19
C GLU A 108 16.39 -5.18 16.58
N ARG A 109 17.46 -5.43 17.34
CA ARG A 109 17.70 -4.73 18.62
C ARG A 109 18.00 -3.24 18.43
N GLU A 110 18.42 -2.86 17.24
CA GLU A 110 18.68 -1.46 16.84
C GLU A 110 17.44 -0.85 16.14
N GLY A 111 16.30 -1.56 16.13
CA GLY A 111 15.05 -1.09 15.51
C GLY A 111 15.02 -1.23 13.98
N ILE A 112 15.88 -2.08 13.40
CA ILE A 112 15.91 -2.32 11.95
C ILE A 112 15.27 -3.68 11.64
N PRO A 113 13.98 -3.75 11.21
CA PRO A 113 13.37 -4.99 10.77
C PRO A 113 14.11 -5.56 9.56
N ALA A 114 14.41 -6.87 9.63
CA ALA A 114 15.21 -7.55 8.62
C ALA A 114 14.59 -8.92 8.29
N TYR A 115 13.92 -9.04 7.14
CA TYR A 115 13.24 -10.27 6.75
C TYR A 115 14.17 -11.22 5.99
N ILE A 116 14.19 -12.51 6.39
CA ILE A 116 15.03 -13.55 5.77
C ILE A 116 14.21 -14.36 4.78
N PHE A 117 14.70 -14.44 3.53
CA PHE A 117 14.26 -15.41 2.55
C PHE A 117 15.29 -16.53 2.44
N LEU A 118 14.83 -17.78 2.46
CA LEU A 118 15.69 -18.95 2.42
C LEU A 118 15.62 -19.63 1.05
N CYS A 119 16.78 -19.84 0.44
CA CYS A 119 16.97 -20.71 -0.71
C CYS A 119 17.55 -22.06 -0.24
N SER A 120 16.83 -23.17 -0.40
CA SER A 120 17.36 -24.51 -0.04
C SER A 120 18.36 -25.02 -1.07
N ASP A 121 18.08 -24.83 -2.35
CA ASP A 121 19.02 -25.18 -3.45
C ASP A 121 19.33 -23.93 -4.28
N LEU A 122 20.57 -23.44 -4.15
CA LEU A 122 21.06 -22.22 -4.79
C LEU A 122 21.15 -22.29 -6.32
N ARG A 123 21.28 -23.49 -6.87
CA ARG A 123 21.38 -23.74 -8.31
C ARG A 123 20.05 -24.19 -8.92
N GLY A 124 19.04 -24.41 -8.06
CA GLY A 124 17.72 -24.86 -8.44
C GLY A 124 16.79 -23.74 -8.94
N SER A 125 15.81 -24.11 -9.75
CA SER A 125 14.76 -23.22 -10.24
C SER A 125 13.95 -22.56 -9.12
N ASP A 126 13.89 -23.20 -7.95
CA ASP A 126 13.11 -22.69 -6.81
C ASP A 126 13.76 -21.46 -6.16
N CYS A 127 15.11 -21.41 -6.11
CA CYS A 127 15.79 -20.19 -5.65
C CYS A 127 15.54 -19.01 -6.59
N LEU A 128 15.51 -19.22 -7.91
CA LEU A 128 15.16 -18.16 -8.87
C LEU A 128 13.74 -17.64 -8.65
N LYS A 129 12.76 -18.50 -8.33
CA LYS A 129 11.40 -18.08 -7.97
C LYS A 129 11.40 -17.24 -6.68
N ILE A 130 12.16 -17.68 -5.67
CA ILE A 130 12.31 -16.93 -4.41
C ILE A 130 12.94 -15.55 -4.67
N MET A 131 14.00 -15.46 -5.48
CA MET A 131 14.61 -14.17 -5.84
C MET A 131 13.63 -13.24 -6.59
N GLY A 132 12.82 -13.80 -7.50
CA GLY A 132 11.74 -13.06 -8.17
C GLY A 132 10.71 -12.52 -7.18
N TYR A 133 10.34 -13.35 -6.20
CA TYR A 133 9.45 -12.94 -5.12
C TYR A 133 10.07 -11.85 -4.22
N VAL A 134 11.34 -12.01 -3.84
CA VAL A 134 12.11 -11.01 -3.08
C VAL A 134 12.12 -9.67 -3.80
N LEU A 135 12.43 -9.64 -5.10
CA LEU A 135 12.43 -8.41 -5.89
C LEU A 135 11.05 -7.76 -5.95
N ARG A 136 9.99 -8.57 -6.10
CA ARG A 136 8.62 -8.05 -6.08
C ARG A 136 8.30 -7.37 -4.75
N ILE A 137 8.57 -8.03 -3.62
CA ILE A 137 8.34 -7.46 -2.28
C ILE A 137 9.24 -6.25 -2.02
N SER A 138 10.52 -6.32 -2.41
CA SER A 138 11.44 -5.17 -2.27
C SER A 138 10.91 -3.93 -3.00
N ARG A 139 10.42 -4.10 -4.23
CA ARG A 139 9.83 -3.01 -5.02
C ARG A 139 8.52 -2.49 -4.41
N VAL A 140 7.71 -3.37 -3.81
CA VAL A 140 6.52 -2.95 -3.06
C VAL A 140 6.92 -2.02 -1.92
N VAL A 141 7.85 -2.45 -1.07
CA VAL A 141 8.31 -1.66 0.08
C VAL A 141 8.99 -0.36 -0.37
N ALA A 142 9.85 -0.42 -1.38
CA ALA A 142 10.55 0.75 -1.93
C ALA A 142 9.59 1.83 -2.46
N ARG A 143 8.44 1.44 -3.00
CA ARG A 143 7.39 2.37 -3.48
C ARG A 143 6.57 3.02 -2.37
N LEU A 144 6.66 2.52 -1.15
CA LEU A 144 5.94 3.05 0.01
C LEU A 144 6.76 4.08 0.80
N ILE A 145 8.02 4.27 0.46
CA ILE A 145 8.95 5.14 1.19
C ILE A 145 9.13 6.47 0.47
N ASN A 146 9.38 7.54 1.25
CA ASN A 146 9.61 8.90 0.76
C ASN A 146 8.46 9.46 -0.09
N LEU A 147 7.23 9.14 0.28
CA LEU A 147 6.04 9.65 -0.40
C LEU A 147 5.77 11.13 -0.04
N LYS A 148 5.21 11.85 -0.99
CA LYS A 148 4.59 13.16 -0.78
C LYS A 148 3.08 12.99 -0.90
N VAL A 149 2.36 13.21 0.18
CA VAL A 149 0.90 13.03 0.26
C VAL A 149 0.22 14.38 0.41
N GLY A 150 -0.78 14.66 -0.41
CA GLY A 150 -1.62 15.85 -0.27
C GLY A 150 -2.89 15.53 0.51
N VAL A 151 -3.29 16.37 1.46
CA VAL A 151 -4.58 16.26 2.16
C VAL A 151 -5.39 17.54 1.90
N ILE A 152 -6.55 17.39 1.30
CA ILE A 152 -7.50 18.52 1.14
C ILE A 152 -8.33 18.63 2.41
N GLY A 153 -8.13 19.72 3.13
CA GLY A 153 -8.67 19.95 4.46
C GLY A 153 -7.63 19.69 5.55
N SER A 154 -8.06 19.08 6.62
CA SER A 154 -7.24 18.79 7.80
C SER A 154 -7.10 17.29 8.03
N VAL A 155 -6.03 16.93 8.69
CA VAL A 155 -5.76 15.59 9.23
C VAL A 155 -5.28 15.80 10.67
N ASP A 156 -5.56 14.85 11.52
CA ASP A 156 -5.05 14.85 12.90
C ASP A 156 -3.52 14.86 12.91
N ASP A 157 -2.91 15.65 13.78
CA ASP A 157 -1.45 15.80 13.85
C ASP A 157 -0.76 14.49 14.25
N GLU A 158 -1.38 13.69 15.13
CA GLU A 158 -0.85 12.40 15.55
C GLU A 158 -0.90 11.40 14.38
N ASP A 159 -2.01 11.30 13.67
CA ASP A 159 -2.14 10.44 12.47
C ASP A 159 -1.12 10.84 11.38
N ARG A 160 -0.89 12.14 11.19
CA ARG A 160 0.10 12.65 10.26
C ARG A 160 1.52 12.23 10.65
N ASP A 161 1.91 12.49 11.89
CA ASP A 161 3.26 12.25 12.39
C ASP A 161 3.60 10.75 12.34
N LEU A 162 2.66 9.87 12.73
CA LEU A 162 2.81 8.42 12.63
C LEU A 162 2.97 7.96 11.17
N PHE A 163 2.14 8.48 10.25
CA PHE A 163 2.24 8.13 8.83
C PHE A 163 3.58 8.57 8.23
N GLU A 164 4.03 9.78 8.56
CA GLU A 164 5.33 10.31 8.13
C GLU A 164 6.48 9.48 8.68
N GLU A 165 6.40 9.04 9.92
CA GLU A 165 7.43 8.21 10.56
C GLU A 165 7.52 6.83 9.91
N VAL A 166 6.41 6.10 9.80
CA VAL A 166 6.39 4.72 9.27
C VAL A 166 6.92 4.66 7.83
N LEU A 167 6.57 5.63 6.99
CA LEU A 167 6.90 5.64 5.56
C LEU A 167 8.07 6.58 5.21
N ASN A 168 8.67 7.28 6.19
CA ASN A 168 9.62 8.35 5.92
C ASN A 168 9.09 9.32 4.84
N SER A 169 7.83 9.68 4.93
CA SER A 169 7.07 10.44 3.94
C SER A 169 6.78 11.87 4.42
N LYS A 170 6.08 12.64 3.61
CA LYS A 170 5.64 13.98 3.96
C LYS A 170 4.17 14.17 3.61
N VAL A 171 3.36 14.61 4.59
CA VAL A 171 1.95 14.96 4.43
C VAL A 171 1.79 16.47 4.40
N ILE A 172 1.12 16.99 3.37
CA ILE A 172 0.90 18.42 3.16
C ILE A 172 -0.60 18.68 3.15
N SER A 173 -1.09 19.42 4.12
CA SER A 173 -2.46 19.89 4.17
C SER A 173 -2.66 21.11 3.27
N ILE A 174 -3.75 21.11 2.51
CA ILE A 174 -4.19 22.18 1.62
C ILE A 174 -5.53 22.66 2.11
N SER A 175 -5.65 23.94 2.43
CA SER A 175 -6.92 24.47 2.93
C SER A 175 -8.03 24.37 1.88
N PHE A 176 -9.28 24.31 2.34
CA PHE A 176 -10.42 24.28 1.42
C PHE A 176 -10.49 25.56 0.57
N GLU A 177 -10.10 26.71 1.11
CA GLU A 177 -10.05 27.98 0.36
C GLU A 177 -9.01 27.92 -0.76
N GLU A 178 -7.85 27.36 -0.49
CA GLU A 178 -6.80 27.19 -1.51
C GLU A 178 -7.27 26.22 -2.58
N PHE A 179 -7.86 25.09 -2.19
CA PHE A 179 -8.38 24.10 -3.12
C PHE A 179 -9.53 24.68 -3.97
N GLU A 180 -10.48 25.44 -3.39
CA GLU A 180 -11.57 26.09 -4.14
C GLU A 180 -11.04 27.07 -5.19
N ARG A 181 -9.94 27.79 -4.91
CA ARG A 181 -9.27 28.61 -5.95
C ARG A 181 -8.81 27.74 -7.12
N LYS A 182 -8.20 26.57 -6.86
CA LYS A 182 -7.80 25.62 -7.90
C LYS A 182 -8.99 25.06 -8.68
N VAL A 183 -10.10 24.78 -8.01
CA VAL A 183 -11.35 24.39 -8.68
C VAL A 183 -11.85 25.52 -9.60
N SER A 184 -11.74 26.78 -9.19
CA SER A 184 -12.19 27.92 -10.03
C SER A 184 -11.37 28.09 -11.31
N GLU A 185 -10.09 27.71 -11.30
CA GLU A 185 -9.16 27.78 -12.45
C GLU A 185 -9.41 26.72 -13.53
N VAL A 186 -10.24 25.71 -13.27
CA VAL A 186 -10.55 24.64 -14.22
C VAL A 186 -11.50 25.16 -15.30
N SER A 187 -11.14 24.98 -16.56
CA SER A 187 -11.93 25.39 -17.73
C SER A 187 -13.12 24.45 -18.01
N GLU A 188 -14.09 24.93 -18.75
CA GLU A 188 -15.24 24.12 -19.19
C GLU A 188 -14.81 23.01 -20.16
N ASP A 189 -13.85 23.27 -21.03
CA ASP A 189 -13.36 22.26 -22.00
C ASP A 189 -12.71 21.06 -21.31
N GLU A 190 -11.92 21.29 -20.24
CA GLU A 190 -11.34 20.23 -19.42
C GLU A 190 -12.43 19.37 -18.76
N VAL A 191 -13.49 20.00 -18.28
CA VAL A 191 -14.63 19.28 -17.68
C VAL A 191 -15.38 18.47 -18.73
N LEU A 192 -15.58 18.99 -19.93
CA LEU A 192 -16.26 18.27 -21.02
C LEU A 192 -15.48 17.05 -21.50
N GLU A 193 -14.14 17.13 -21.51
CA GLU A 193 -13.29 15.96 -21.83
C GLU A 193 -13.50 14.85 -20.81
N VAL A 194 -13.47 15.18 -19.51
CA VAL A 194 -13.68 14.20 -18.45
C VAL A 194 -15.12 13.67 -18.43
N LEU A 195 -16.11 14.51 -18.76
CA LEU A 195 -17.50 14.08 -18.88
C LEU A 195 -17.65 12.98 -19.94
N LYS A 196 -17.06 13.15 -21.13
CA LYS A 196 -17.07 12.13 -22.19
C LYS A 196 -16.45 10.81 -21.72
N ARG A 197 -15.34 10.89 -20.99
CA ARG A 197 -14.72 9.71 -20.37
C ARG A 197 -15.67 9.06 -19.35
N PHE A 198 -16.29 9.83 -18.49
CA PHE A 198 -17.21 9.33 -17.47
C PHE A 198 -18.43 8.64 -18.07
N GLU A 199 -19.00 9.21 -19.16
CA GLU A 199 -20.09 8.59 -19.94
C GLU A 199 -19.72 7.20 -20.49
N SER A 200 -18.44 6.95 -20.77
CA SER A 200 -17.99 5.63 -21.21
C SER A 200 -17.89 4.60 -20.09
N ILE A 201 -17.91 5.05 -18.82
CA ILE A 201 -17.82 4.19 -17.63
C ILE A 201 -19.22 3.87 -17.10
N VAL A 202 -20.10 4.88 -17.01
CA VAL A 202 -21.44 4.75 -16.42
C VAL A 202 -22.47 5.53 -17.24
N SER A 203 -23.72 5.04 -17.22
CA SER A 203 -24.82 5.81 -17.83
C SER A 203 -25.12 7.07 -17.03
N ILE A 204 -25.20 8.20 -17.73
CA ILE A 204 -25.56 9.49 -17.16
C ILE A 204 -27.00 9.90 -17.48
N SER A 205 -27.77 9.03 -18.14
CA SER A 205 -29.18 9.28 -18.49
C SER A 205 -30.01 9.63 -17.26
N GLY A 206 -30.75 10.71 -17.32
CA GLY A 206 -31.58 11.18 -16.23
C GLY A 206 -30.85 11.94 -15.11
N LEU A 207 -29.53 12.09 -15.19
CA LEU A 207 -28.77 12.90 -14.25
C LEU A 207 -28.85 14.39 -14.56
N ASN A 208 -28.71 15.23 -13.53
CA ASN A 208 -28.52 16.66 -13.73
C ASN A 208 -27.06 16.92 -14.14
N ILE A 209 -26.87 17.32 -15.38
CA ILE A 209 -25.54 17.52 -16.00
C ILE A 209 -24.77 18.68 -15.34
N ASP A 210 -25.45 19.70 -14.85
CA ASP A 210 -24.78 20.84 -14.19
C ASP A 210 -24.16 20.42 -12.85
N TYR A 211 -24.82 19.55 -12.10
CA TYR A 211 -24.20 18.95 -10.91
C TYR A 211 -23.04 18.04 -11.27
N LEU A 212 -23.20 17.22 -12.30
CA LEU A 212 -22.13 16.32 -12.73
C LEU A 212 -20.90 17.10 -13.19
N LYS A 213 -21.06 18.17 -13.96
CA LYS A 213 -19.96 19.06 -14.37
C LYS A 213 -19.24 19.69 -13.16
N LYS A 214 -19.97 20.16 -12.16
CA LYS A 214 -19.38 20.68 -10.92
C LYS A 214 -18.56 19.63 -10.19
N ILE A 215 -19.06 18.39 -10.11
CA ILE A 215 -18.37 17.25 -9.53
C ILE A 215 -17.08 16.92 -10.29
N LEU A 216 -17.16 16.84 -11.62
CA LEU A 216 -16.00 16.53 -12.47
C LEU A 216 -14.96 17.66 -12.47
N LYS A 217 -15.39 18.90 -12.22
CA LYS A 217 -14.49 20.04 -12.03
C LYS A 217 -13.57 19.83 -10.81
N ILE A 218 -14.10 19.25 -9.72
CA ILE A 218 -13.30 18.85 -8.54
C ILE A 218 -12.25 17.81 -8.91
N TYR A 219 -12.62 16.78 -9.69
CA TYR A 219 -11.67 15.77 -10.15
C TYR A 219 -10.53 16.37 -10.96
N VAL A 220 -10.83 17.27 -11.92
CA VAL A 220 -9.80 17.93 -12.73
C VAL A 220 -8.86 18.75 -11.85
N ALA A 221 -9.40 19.50 -10.91
CA ALA A 221 -8.60 20.30 -9.96
C ALA A 221 -7.67 19.44 -9.11
N LEU A 222 -8.17 18.31 -8.56
CA LEU A 222 -7.38 17.38 -7.77
C LEU A 222 -6.26 16.75 -8.59
N LYS A 223 -6.54 16.36 -9.83
CA LYS A 223 -5.55 15.78 -10.74
C LYS A 223 -4.45 16.78 -11.06
N LYS A 224 -4.81 18.00 -11.48
CA LYS A 224 -3.85 19.10 -11.75
C LYS A 224 -3.00 19.43 -10.53
N LEU A 225 -3.61 19.50 -9.37
CA LEU A 225 -2.90 19.73 -8.11
C LEU A 225 -1.89 18.61 -7.81
N THR A 226 -2.30 17.35 -8.02
CA THR A 226 -1.42 16.20 -7.85
C THR A 226 -0.20 16.28 -8.76
N ASP A 227 -0.40 16.64 -10.04
CA ASP A 227 0.67 16.75 -11.01
C ASP A 227 1.63 17.93 -10.71
N ILE A 228 1.07 19.09 -10.34
CA ILE A 228 1.85 20.32 -10.04
C ILE A 228 2.69 20.13 -8.78
N GLU A 229 2.09 19.59 -7.72
CA GLU A 229 2.76 19.40 -6.44
C GLU A 229 3.61 18.12 -6.38
N GLY A 230 3.43 17.21 -7.34
CA GLY A 230 4.11 15.91 -7.36
C GLY A 230 3.63 14.99 -6.22
N PHE A 231 2.35 15.03 -5.88
CA PHE A 231 1.79 14.13 -4.88
C PHE A 231 1.74 12.68 -5.38
N ASN A 232 2.09 11.74 -4.52
CA ASN A 232 2.00 10.32 -4.79
C ASN A 232 0.63 9.73 -4.44
N ALA A 233 -0.08 10.40 -3.53
CA ALA A 233 -1.40 10.02 -3.04
C ALA A 233 -2.13 11.22 -2.44
N LEU A 234 -3.45 11.09 -2.25
CA LEU A 234 -4.29 12.12 -1.68
C LEU A 234 -5.15 11.60 -0.53
N GLY A 235 -5.45 12.47 0.43
CA GLY A 235 -6.56 12.37 1.37
C GLY A 235 -7.54 13.51 1.16
N ILE A 236 -8.84 13.27 1.36
CA ILE A 236 -9.85 14.34 1.32
C ILE A 236 -10.66 14.26 2.59
N ASP A 237 -10.62 15.31 3.41
CA ASP A 237 -11.51 15.48 4.56
C ASP A 237 -12.93 15.80 4.04
N CYS A 238 -13.58 14.75 3.54
CA CYS A 238 -14.82 14.88 2.80
C CYS A 238 -16.00 15.31 3.70
N PHE A 239 -16.04 14.94 4.98
CA PHE A 239 -17.10 15.36 5.89
C PHE A 239 -17.03 16.87 6.16
N SER A 240 -15.87 17.40 6.51
CA SER A 240 -15.69 18.84 6.70
C SER A 240 -15.92 19.59 5.39
N TYR A 241 -15.47 19.06 4.27
CA TYR A 241 -15.69 19.66 2.94
C TYR A 241 -17.18 19.65 2.55
N LEU A 242 -17.92 18.57 2.82
CA LEU A 242 -19.36 18.50 2.60
C LEU A 242 -20.16 19.48 3.46
N THR A 243 -19.77 19.66 4.71
CA THR A 243 -20.51 20.52 5.65
C THR A 243 -20.21 22.01 5.46
N THR A 244 -18.99 22.35 5.09
CA THR A 244 -18.55 23.75 4.97
C THR A 244 -18.67 24.30 3.54
N TYR A 245 -18.11 23.60 2.54
CA TYR A 245 -17.97 24.12 1.18
C TYR A 245 -18.98 23.52 0.21
N LEU A 246 -19.09 22.20 0.15
CA LEU A 246 -19.99 21.56 -0.83
C LEU A 246 -21.48 21.75 -0.51
N THR A 247 -21.83 22.19 0.71
CA THR A 247 -23.18 22.64 1.02
C THR A 247 -23.63 23.75 0.09
N LYS A 248 -22.73 24.68 -0.24
CA LYS A 248 -22.97 25.77 -1.18
C LYS A 248 -23.25 25.28 -2.60
N TYR A 249 -22.61 24.19 -3.02
CA TYR A 249 -22.72 23.67 -4.39
C TYR A 249 -23.73 22.51 -4.51
N GLY A 250 -24.12 21.91 -3.39
CA GLY A 250 -25.09 20.80 -3.35
C GLY A 250 -24.59 19.49 -3.96
N ILE A 251 -23.29 19.21 -3.89
CA ILE A 251 -22.62 18.05 -4.51
C ILE A 251 -21.71 17.30 -3.54
N THR A 252 -21.15 16.17 -3.94
CA THR A 252 -20.20 15.37 -3.16
C THR A 252 -18.89 15.11 -3.91
N PRO A 253 -17.75 14.81 -3.23
CA PRO A 253 -16.48 14.47 -3.87
C PRO A 253 -16.33 12.96 -4.18
N CYS A 254 -17.36 12.13 -3.98
CA CYS A 254 -17.24 10.67 -4.08
C CYS A 254 -16.82 10.19 -5.47
N ILE A 255 -17.40 10.73 -6.54
CA ILE A 255 -17.00 10.41 -7.93
C ILE A 255 -15.56 10.86 -8.22
N PRO A 256 -15.12 12.09 -7.90
CA PRO A 256 -13.71 12.48 -7.98
C PRO A 256 -12.74 11.51 -7.34
N VAL A 257 -13.00 11.08 -6.09
CA VAL A 257 -12.16 10.08 -5.39
C VAL A 257 -12.11 8.76 -6.16
N SER A 258 -13.25 8.28 -6.65
CA SER A 258 -13.34 7.06 -7.44
C SER A 258 -12.51 7.14 -8.73
N LEU A 259 -12.61 8.23 -9.48
CA LEU A 259 -11.88 8.44 -10.73
C LEU A 259 -10.37 8.62 -10.52
N LEU A 260 -9.93 9.26 -9.43
CA LEU A 260 -8.51 9.36 -9.09
C LEU A 260 -7.92 7.98 -8.80
N ASN A 261 -8.64 7.13 -8.06
CA ASN A 261 -8.23 5.75 -7.82
C ASN A 261 -8.17 4.94 -9.13
N ASP A 262 -9.07 5.17 -10.08
CA ASP A 262 -8.99 4.59 -11.44
C ASP A 262 -7.73 5.02 -12.18
N ASP A 263 -7.30 6.26 -12.03
CA ASP A 263 -6.07 6.80 -12.64
C ASP A 263 -4.80 6.34 -11.91
N GLY A 264 -4.96 5.58 -10.84
CA GLY A 264 -3.86 5.11 -10.01
C GLY A 264 -3.30 6.19 -9.07
N ILE A 265 -3.99 7.30 -8.87
CA ILE A 265 -3.73 8.26 -7.80
C ILE A 265 -4.51 7.78 -6.59
N VAL A 266 -3.84 7.04 -5.68
CA VAL A 266 -4.49 6.51 -4.49
C VAL A 266 -5.05 7.66 -3.67
N THR A 267 -6.36 7.64 -3.48
CA THR A 267 -7.08 8.72 -2.80
C THR A 267 -8.01 8.12 -1.75
N ALA A 268 -7.76 8.44 -0.48
CA ALA A 268 -8.62 8.03 0.63
C ALA A 268 -9.67 9.09 0.94
N CYS A 269 -10.88 8.65 1.26
CA CYS A 269 -11.95 9.46 1.82
C CYS A 269 -11.67 9.76 3.30
N GLU A 270 -12.33 10.75 3.87
CA GLU A 270 -12.29 11.12 5.30
C GLU A 270 -10.89 11.51 5.80
N ALA A 271 -9.96 11.88 4.89
CA ALA A 271 -8.54 12.11 5.18
C ALA A 271 -7.88 10.97 5.96
N ASP A 272 -8.42 9.74 5.83
CA ASP A 272 -7.97 8.57 6.57
C ASP A 272 -6.61 8.07 6.04
N LEU A 273 -5.53 8.51 6.69
CA LEU A 273 -4.16 8.13 6.35
C LEU A 273 -3.89 6.63 6.61
N ARG A 274 -4.59 6.01 7.53
CA ARG A 274 -4.49 4.57 7.85
C ARG A 274 -4.99 3.74 6.68
N SER A 275 -6.19 4.03 6.22
CA SER A 275 -6.74 3.42 5.00
C SER A 275 -5.89 3.75 3.77
N LEU A 276 -5.36 4.98 3.67
CA LEU A 276 -4.46 5.38 2.59
C LEU A 276 -3.21 4.50 2.53
N LEU A 277 -2.58 4.19 3.68
CA LEU A 277 -1.43 3.28 3.75
C LEU A 277 -1.78 1.90 3.18
N LEU A 278 -2.89 1.31 3.59
CA LEU A 278 -3.32 -0.01 3.10
C LEU A 278 -3.65 0.01 1.60
N MET A 279 -4.28 1.08 1.11
CA MET A 279 -4.54 1.27 -0.32
C MET A 279 -3.25 1.45 -1.13
N LEU A 280 -2.24 2.13 -0.57
CA LEU A 280 -0.90 2.27 -1.17
C LEU A 280 -0.18 0.92 -1.24
N ILE A 281 -0.25 0.09 -0.19
CA ILE A 281 0.28 -1.28 -0.20
C ILE A 281 -0.42 -2.09 -1.31
N SER A 282 -1.75 -2.04 -1.39
CA SER A 282 -2.51 -2.72 -2.45
C SER A 282 -2.07 -2.29 -3.85
N LYS A 283 -1.93 -0.98 -4.08
CA LYS A 283 -1.43 -0.44 -5.36
C LYS A 283 -0.01 -0.90 -5.66
N ALA A 284 0.88 -0.90 -4.68
CA ALA A 284 2.25 -1.35 -4.84
C ALA A 284 2.32 -2.85 -5.19
N LEU A 285 1.36 -3.66 -4.70
CA LEU A 285 1.14 -5.06 -5.10
C LEU A 285 0.49 -5.22 -6.50
N GLY A 286 0.20 -4.10 -7.19
CA GLY A 286 -0.41 -4.11 -8.52
C GLY A 286 -1.92 -4.37 -8.53
N LYS A 287 -2.61 -4.06 -7.43
CA LYS A 287 -4.05 -4.31 -7.27
C LYS A 287 -4.82 -3.02 -6.99
N TYR A 288 -6.02 -2.93 -7.56
CA TYR A 288 -7.04 -2.00 -7.07
C TYR A 288 -7.61 -2.52 -5.76
N SER A 289 -8.07 -1.62 -4.91
CA SER A 289 -8.68 -1.97 -3.62
C SER A 289 -9.85 -1.05 -3.31
N TRP A 290 -10.66 -1.46 -2.34
CA TRP A 290 -11.83 -0.72 -1.92
C TRP A 290 -11.82 -0.50 -0.41
N ILE A 291 -11.89 0.76 0.01
CA ILE A 291 -12.13 1.15 1.40
C ILE A 291 -13.60 0.89 1.75
N ALA A 292 -13.86 0.25 2.88
CA ALA A 292 -15.22 -0.04 3.31
C ALA A 292 -15.35 -0.06 4.84
N ASN A 293 -16.49 0.43 5.32
CA ASN A 293 -16.94 0.22 6.69
C ASN A 293 -17.43 -1.20 6.89
N ILE A 294 -17.14 -1.81 8.05
CA ILE A 294 -17.88 -2.99 8.52
C ILE A 294 -19.25 -2.50 8.99
N SER A 295 -20.28 -2.70 8.17
CA SER A 295 -21.65 -2.20 8.40
C SER A 295 -22.60 -3.24 8.99
N GLY A 296 -22.18 -4.50 9.10
CA GLY A 296 -22.96 -5.57 9.72
C GLY A 296 -22.17 -6.86 9.82
N VAL A 297 -22.49 -7.64 10.84
CA VAL A 297 -21.82 -8.91 11.17
C VAL A 297 -22.84 -9.97 11.50
N SER A 298 -22.63 -11.18 11.01
CA SER A 298 -23.27 -12.41 11.45
C SER A 298 -22.21 -13.47 11.73
N SER A 299 -22.59 -14.67 12.14
CA SER A 299 -21.61 -15.72 12.45
C SER A 299 -20.67 -16.08 11.29
N LYS A 300 -21.09 -15.88 10.03
CA LYS A 300 -20.30 -16.26 8.84
C LYS A 300 -20.13 -15.14 7.81
N GLN A 301 -20.86 -14.04 7.95
CA GLN A 301 -20.87 -13.00 6.92
C GLN A 301 -20.66 -11.62 7.51
N LEU A 302 -19.94 -10.79 6.72
CA LEU A 302 -19.78 -9.36 6.93
C LEU A 302 -20.54 -8.61 5.85
N LYS A 303 -21.18 -7.51 6.23
CA LYS A 303 -21.66 -6.47 5.31
C LYS A 303 -20.67 -5.32 5.31
N LEU A 304 -20.18 -5.00 4.14
CA LEU A 304 -19.25 -3.90 3.89
C LEU A 304 -19.94 -2.82 3.09
N ALA A 305 -19.68 -1.56 3.36
CA ALA A 305 -20.29 -0.46 2.62
C ALA A 305 -19.39 0.78 2.59
N HIS A 306 -19.31 1.45 1.43
CA HIS A 306 -18.68 2.77 1.29
C HIS A 306 -19.22 3.52 0.07
N CYS A 307 -19.02 4.86 0.03
CA CYS A 307 -19.49 5.72 -1.06
C CYS A 307 -18.48 5.88 -2.22
N THR A 308 -17.24 5.44 -2.04
CA THR A 308 -16.16 5.56 -3.04
C THR A 308 -15.63 4.19 -3.40
N ILE A 309 -15.36 3.95 -4.68
CA ILE A 309 -14.74 2.72 -5.19
C ILE A 309 -14.08 3.00 -6.55
N ALA A 310 -12.89 2.46 -6.81
CA ALA A 310 -12.32 2.47 -8.16
C ALA A 310 -13.21 1.65 -9.10
N THR A 311 -13.67 2.26 -10.21
CA THR A 311 -14.55 1.56 -11.16
C THR A 311 -13.83 0.41 -11.86
N LYS A 312 -12.51 0.51 -12.00
CA LYS A 312 -11.64 -0.55 -12.53
C LYS A 312 -11.59 -1.83 -11.67
N LEU A 313 -12.04 -1.75 -10.43
CA LEU A 313 -12.21 -2.92 -9.55
C LEU A 313 -13.54 -3.64 -9.78
N THR A 314 -14.45 -3.08 -10.56
CA THR A 314 -15.86 -3.46 -10.59
C THR A 314 -16.28 -4.01 -11.95
N THR A 315 -17.42 -4.72 -12.00
CA THR A 315 -18.01 -5.24 -13.22
C THR A 315 -19.09 -4.32 -13.79
N GLU A 316 -19.73 -3.54 -12.93
CA GLU A 316 -20.84 -2.65 -13.28
C GLU A 316 -20.94 -1.54 -12.24
N CYS A 317 -21.20 -0.31 -12.68
CA CYS A 317 -21.48 0.83 -11.80
C CYS A 317 -22.70 1.61 -12.26
N SER A 318 -23.37 2.25 -11.31
CA SER A 318 -24.45 3.20 -11.55
C SER A 318 -24.24 4.45 -10.67
N VAL A 319 -24.72 5.60 -11.15
CA VAL A 319 -24.69 6.86 -10.40
C VAL A 319 -25.95 6.96 -9.54
N VAL A 320 -25.74 7.30 -8.27
CA VAL A 320 -26.81 7.46 -7.27
C VAL A 320 -26.57 8.69 -6.40
N THR A 321 -27.53 9.06 -5.57
CA THR A 321 -27.32 10.09 -4.54
C THR A 321 -26.45 9.54 -3.41
N HIS A 322 -25.63 10.39 -2.80
CA HIS A 322 -24.89 10.07 -1.59
C HIS A 322 -25.84 9.68 -0.45
N PHE A 323 -25.48 8.65 0.32
CA PHE A 323 -26.38 8.09 1.33
C PHE A 323 -26.72 9.11 2.44
N GLU A 324 -25.71 9.61 3.12
CA GLU A 324 -25.89 10.42 4.32
C GLU A 324 -26.46 11.82 4.03
N SER A 325 -25.99 12.45 2.94
CA SER A 325 -26.39 13.82 2.61
C SER A 325 -27.57 13.93 1.63
N GLY A 326 -27.93 12.84 0.96
CA GLY A 326 -28.91 12.84 -0.14
C GLY A 326 -28.49 13.63 -1.38
N ARG A 327 -27.26 14.17 -1.41
CA ARG A 327 -26.75 15.03 -2.51
C ARG A 327 -26.27 14.20 -3.69
N PRO A 328 -26.26 14.78 -4.92
CA PRO A 328 -25.55 14.20 -6.04
C PRO A 328 -24.04 14.36 -5.89
N TYR A 329 -23.22 13.43 -6.31
CA TYR A 329 -23.48 12.05 -6.70
C TYR A 329 -22.45 11.14 -6.07
N ALA A 330 -22.81 9.86 -5.89
CA ALA A 330 -21.93 8.76 -5.51
C ALA A 330 -22.07 7.62 -6.52
N LEU A 331 -21.26 6.58 -6.38
CA LEU A 331 -21.38 5.36 -7.17
C LEU A 331 -21.92 4.21 -6.33
N THR A 332 -22.74 3.36 -6.97
CA THR A 332 -22.99 2.02 -6.51
C THR A 332 -22.46 1.06 -7.56
N CYS A 333 -21.60 0.12 -7.13
CA CYS A 333 -20.90 -0.77 -8.06
C CYS A 333 -20.99 -2.23 -7.61
N LYS A 334 -20.87 -3.14 -8.59
CA LYS A 334 -20.74 -4.59 -8.36
C LYS A 334 -19.28 -5.00 -8.45
N LEU A 335 -18.81 -5.70 -7.45
CA LEU A 335 -17.47 -6.30 -7.42
C LEU A 335 -17.50 -7.66 -8.14
N PRO A 336 -16.39 -8.07 -8.80
CA PRO A 336 -16.28 -9.42 -9.37
C PRO A 336 -16.31 -10.48 -8.27
N GLU A 337 -16.91 -11.62 -8.59
CA GLU A 337 -16.91 -12.80 -7.70
C GLU A 337 -15.49 -13.30 -7.44
N GLY A 338 -15.25 -13.85 -6.26
CA GLY A 338 -13.95 -14.46 -5.95
C GLY A 338 -13.52 -14.34 -4.50
N THR A 339 -12.27 -14.68 -4.27
CA THR A 339 -11.58 -14.54 -3.00
C THR A 339 -11.00 -13.13 -2.87
N TYR A 340 -11.09 -12.60 -1.67
CA TYR A 340 -10.53 -11.30 -1.29
C TYR A 340 -9.78 -11.42 0.03
N THR A 341 -8.87 -10.49 0.27
CA THR A 341 -8.28 -10.23 1.58
C THR A 341 -8.89 -8.95 2.13
N LEU A 342 -9.56 -9.05 3.27
CA LEU A 342 -9.99 -7.90 4.06
C LEU A 342 -8.86 -7.54 5.01
N VAL A 343 -8.45 -6.28 5.03
CA VAL A 343 -7.33 -5.81 5.87
C VAL A 343 -7.70 -4.50 6.55
N GLY A 344 -7.46 -4.45 7.86
CA GLY A 344 -7.55 -3.25 8.69
C GLY A 344 -6.19 -2.88 9.28
N ILE A 345 -6.06 -1.67 9.77
CA ILE A 345 -4.92 -1.19 10.54
C ILE A 345 -5.42 -0.37 11.72
N ASP A 346 -4.76 -0.49 12.87
CA ASP A 346 -5.13 0.26 14.06
C ASP A 346 -4.81 1.76 13.96
N LYS A 347 -5.29 2.53 14.92
CA LYS A 347 -5.11 3.99 14.92
C LYS A 347 -3.65 4.41 15.08
N ASP A 348 -2.83 3.60 15.73
CA ASP A 348 -1.43 3.90 16.02
C ASP A 348 -0.48 3.44 14.91
N LEU A 349 -1.01 2.95 13.77
CA LEU A 349 -0.27 2.33 12.66
C LEU A 349 0.67 1.21 13.11
N SER A 350 0.36 0.57 14.23
CA SER A 350 1.19 -0.42 14.90
C SER A 350 0.84 -1.86 14.54
N THR A 351 -0.41 -2.12 14.13
CA THR A 351 -0.92 -3.47 13.88
C THR A 351 -1.80 -3.54 12.63
N ILE A 352 -1.46 -4.42 11.71
CA ILE A 352 -2.30 -4.81 10.56
C ILE A 352 -3.01 -6.12 10.90
N ALA A 353 -4.35 -6.15 10.72
CA ALA A 353 -5.14 -7.36 10.88
C ALA A 353 -5.80 -7.75 9.57
N VAL A 354 -5.76 -9.03 9.22
CA VAL A 354 -6.26 -9.57 7.95
C VAL A 354 -7.29 -10.67 8.15
N LEU A 355 -8.17 -10.80 7.16
CA LEU A 355 -9.14 -11.89 7.08
C LEU A 355 -9.29 -12.32 5.61
N LYS A 356 -9.19 -13.62 5.35
CA LYS A 356 -9.55 -14.17 4.03
C LYS A 356 -11.05 -14.30 3.90
N VAL A 357 -11.62 -13.72 2.85
CA VAL A 357 -13.06 -13.72 2.63
C VAL A 357 -13.41 -14.09 1.19
N ARG A 358 -14.63 -14.59 0.99
CA ARG A 358 -15.22 -14.83 -0.32
C ARG A 358 -16.40 -13.89 -0.54
N LEU A 359 -16.45 -13.20 -1.67
CA LEU A 359 -17.57 -12.36 -2.04
C LEU A 359 -18.80 -13.21 -2.31
N VAL A 360 -19.93 -12.87 -1.69
CA VAL A 360 -21.24 -13.51 -1.86
C VAL A 360 -22.14 -12.68 -2.77
N SER A 361 -22.22 -11.38 -2.50
CA SER A 361 -23.04 -10.45 -3.29
C SER A 361 -22.49 -9.03 -3.15
N SER A 362 -22.77 -8.18 -4.14
CA SER A 362 -22.39 -6.77 -4.11
C SER A 362 -23.32 -5.91 -4.96
N GLY A 363 -23.27 -4.59 -4.77
CA GLY A 363 -24.11 -3.60 -5.42
C GLY A 363 -24.90 -2.78 -4.40
N LEU A 364 -26.08 -2.27 -4.79
CA LEU A 364 -27.00 -1.60 -3.89
C LEU A 364 -27.94 -2.66 -3.25
N LEU A 365 -27.52 -3.23 -2.13
CA LEU A 365 -28.25 -4.29 -1.43
C LEU A 365 -29.25 -3.73 -0.40
N SER A 366 -29.04 -2.50 0.07
CA SER A 366 -29.90 -1.80 1.04
C SER A 366 -29.84 -0.29 0.81
N ASN A 367 -30.93 0.40 1.12
CA ASN A 367 -30.98 1.87 1.10
C ASN A 367 -30.50 2.53 2.40
N GLU A 368 -30.15 1.74 3.41
CA GLU A 368 -29.80 2.19 4.77
C GLU A 368 -28.29 2.24 5.02
N MET A 369 -27.46 2.13 3.97
CA MET A 369 -25.99 2.14 4.06
C MET A 369 -25.40 2.91 2.90
N CYS A 370 -24.08 3.20 2.98
CA CYS A 370 -23.31 3.74 1.86
C CYS A 370 -23.52 2.91 0.58
N ARG A 371 -23.40 3.53 -0.57
CA ARG A 371 -24.03 3.09 -1.82
C ARG A 371 -23.41 1.86 -2.47
N THR A 372 -22.08 1.72 -2.48
CA THR A 372 -21.44 0.45 -2.85
C THR A 372 -21.40 -0.44 -1.62
N GLN A 373 -21.94 -1.66 -1.78
CA GLN A 373 -22.07 -2.63 -0.69
C GLN A 373 -21.59 -3.99 -1.14
N ALA A 374 -21.09 -4.77 -0.20
CA ALA A 374 -20.71 -6.16 -0.41
C ALA A 374 -21.07 -7.01 0.81
N VAL A 375 -21.50 -8.24 0.55
CA VAL A 375 -21.58 -9.30 1.57
C VAL A 375 -20.45 -10.27 1.28
N VAL A 376 -19.61 -10.49 2.28
CA VAL A 376 -18.47 -11.43 2.21
C VAL A 376 -18.61 -12.51 3.29
N GLU A 377 -18.12 -13.71 3.00
CA GLU A 377 -18.08 -14.85 3.93
C GLU A 377 -16.67 -15.19 4.36
N ALA A 378 -16.50 -15.59 5.61
CA ALA A 378 -15.28 -16.18 6.17
C ALA A 378 -15.51 -17.60 6.69
N ASN A 379 -14.43 -18.36 6.81
CA ASN A 379 -14.48 -19.75 7.29
C ASN A 379 -14.53 -19.88 8.83
N VAL A 380 -14.43 -18.76 9.55
CA VAL A 380 -14.45 -18.69 11.02
C VAL A 380 -15.76 -18.07 11.53
N ASP A 381 -16.01 -18.18 12.83
CA ASP A 381 -17.13 -17.49 13.45
C ASP A 381 -16.80 -16.02 13.69
N LEU A 382 -17.54 -15.14 13.02
CA LEU A 382 -17.33 -13.70 13.03
C LEU A 382 -18.09 -12.97 14.15
N SER A 383 -18.88 -13.68 14.97
CA SER A 383 -19.78 -13.08 15.96
C SER A 383 -19.09 -12.12 16.93
N ASN A 384 -17.82 -12.37 17.24
CA ASN A 384 -17.00 -11.51 18.12
C ASN A 384 -16.21 -10.42 17.39
N LEU A 385 -16.23 -10.38 16.06
CA LEU A 385 -15.46 -9.41 15.29
C LEU A 385 -15.72 -7.94 15.70
N PRO A 386 -16.95 -7.50 16.02
CA PRO A 386 -17.18 -6.12 16.45
C PRO A 386 -16.38 -5.67 17.68
N ASN A 387 -15.95 -6.62 18.52
CA ASN A 387 -15.18 -6.33 19.74
C ASN A 387 -13.66 -6.41 19.53
N ILE A 388 -13.21 -7.03 18.44
CA ILE A 388 -11.78 -7.24 18.15
C ILE A 388 -11.31 -6.56 16.86
N ALA A 389 -12.24 -6.03 16.06
CA ALA A 389 -11.89 -5.27 14.87
C ALA A 389 -11.08 -4.03 15.26
N ILE A 390 -9.89 -3.89 14.67
CA ILE A 390 -8.92 -2.85 15.05
C ILE A 390 -9.24 -1.48 14.45
N SER A 391 -10.19 -1.41 13.50
CA SER A 391 -10.70 -0.17 12.90
C SER A 391 -12.11 -0.37 12.33
N ASN A 392 -12.81 0.73 12.06
CA ASN A 392 -14.08 0.70 11.32
C ASN A 392 -13.85 0.52 9.81
N HIS A 393 -12.86 1.23 9.26
CA HIS A 393 -12.46 1.07 7.87
C HIS A 393 -11.56 -0.14 7.68
N HIS A 394 -11.88 -0.93 6.69
CA HIS A 394 -11.05 -2.01 6.19
C HIS A 394 -10.91 -1.85 4.67
N ILE A 395 -9.81 -2.35 4.13
CA ILE A 395 -9.56 -2.37 2.69
C ILE A 395 -9.81 -3.78 2.16
N LEU A 396 -10.66 -3.88 1.15
CA LEU A 396 -10.92 -5.13 0.45
C LEU A 396 -10.03 -5.23 -0.78
N ILE A 397 -9.13 -6.22 -0.80
CA ILE A 397 -8.12 -6.43 -1.85
C ILE A 397 -8.43 -7.73 -2.60
N PRO A 398 -8.53 -7.74 -3.94
CA PRO A 398 -8.78 -8.96 -4.71
C PRO A 398 -7.67 -10.01 -4.56
N GLY A 399 -8.09 -11.24 -4.31
CA GLY A 399 -7.22 -12.41 -4.15
C GLY A 399 -6.73 -12.61 -2.71
N ASP A 400 -5.91 -13.63 -2.55
CA ASP A 400 -5.21 -13.94 -1.31
C ASP A 400 -3.82 -13.29 -1.34
N VAL A 401 -3.65 -12.21 -0.58
CA VAL A 401 -2.39 -11.45 -0.46
C VAL A 401 -1.86 -11.45 0.98
N ILE A 402 -2.35 -12.37 1.82
CA ILE A 402 -2.02 -12.42 3.25
C ILE A 402 -0.51 -12.54 3.47
N ASN A 403 0.17 -13.43 2.74
CA ASN A 403 1.62 -13.58 2.87
C ASN A 403 2.39 -12.33 2.43
N ASP A 404 1.93 -11.65 1.38
CA ASP A 404 2.54 -10.40 0.93
C ASP A 404 2.39 -9.31 2.00
N LEU A 405 1.17 -9.17 2.56
CA LEU A 405 0.89 -8.21 3.63
C LEU A 405 1.71 -8.52 4.89
N MET A 406 1.86 -9.79 5.27
CA MET A 406 2.67 -10.20 6.42
C MET A 406 4.14 -9.75 6.27
N ILE A 407 4.73 -9.94 5.11
CA ILE A 407 6.12 -9.57 4.88
C ILE A 407 6.28 -8.05 4.78
N VAL A 408 5.36 -7.38 4.08
CA VAL A 408 5.37 -5.91 3.95
C VAL A 408 5.19 -5.25 5.31
N SER A 409 4.21 -5.70 6.13
CA SER A 409 4.01 -5.15 7.48
C SER A 409 5.24 -5.33 8.36
N TYR A 410 5.85 -6.52 8.35
CA TYR A 410 7.08 -6.79 9.08
C TYR A 410 8.21 -5.81 8.68
N LEU A 411 8.42 -5.60 7.36
CA LEU A 411 9.43 -4.68 6.84
C LEU A 411 9.09 -3.20 7.12
N LEU A 412 7.82 -2.87 7.34
CA LEU A 412 7.41 -1.53 7.79
C LEU A 412 7.51 -1.37 9.32
N GLY A 413 7.83 -2.42 10.06
CA GLY A 413 7.86 -2.40 11.52
C GLY A 413 6.46 -2.45 12.16
N ILE A 414 5.47 -2.96 11.42
CA ILE A 414 4.06 -3.06 11.84
C ILE A 414 3.76 -4.51 12.20
N GLU A 415 3.13 -4.74 13.35
CA GLU A 415 2.68 -6.07 13.77
C GLU A 415 1.61 -6.62 12.82
N PHE A 416 1.53 -7.95 12.74
CA PHE A 416 0.61 -8.64 11.85
C PHE A 416 -0.25 -9.64 12.61
N ILE A 417 -1.57 -9.53 12.45
CA ILE A 417 -2.57 -10.42 13.04
C ILE A 417 -3.44 -11.03 11.93
N ASN A 418 -3.67 -12.33 12.00
CA ASN A 418 -4.71 -12.97 11.20
C ASN A 418 -5.95 -13.20 12.08
N TYR A 419 -7.07 -12.55 11.75
CA TYR A 419 -8.33 -12.69 12.48
C TYR A 419 -8.80 -14.17 12.56
N GLU A 420 -8.51 -14.99 11.53
CA GLU A 420 -8.83 -16.42 11.57
C GLU A 420 -8.17 -17.15 12.74
N LEU A 421 -6.93 -16.77 13.10
CA LEU A 421 -6.18 -17.37 14.22
C LEU A 421 -6.64 -16.85 15.58
N VAL A 422 -7.24 -15.67 15.63
CA VAL A 422 -7.73 -15.05 16.88
C VAL A 422 -9.16 -15.50 17.20
N MET A 423 -9.95 -15.81 16.18
CA MET A 423 -11.36 -16.19 16.29
C MET A 423 -11.60 -17.71 16.21
N GLY A 424 -10.64 -18.48 15.74
CA GLY A 424 -10.69 -19.96 15.65
C GLY A 424 -10.04 -20.58 16.83
#